data_25095801ae7edc3181b40eeadf1345e8
#
_entry.id   25095801ae7edc3181b40eeadf1345e8
#
_cell.length_a   1.000
_cell.length_b   1.000
_cell.length_c   1.000
_cell.angle_alpha   90.00
_cell.angle_beta   90.00
_cell.angle_gamma   90.00
#
_symmetry.space_group_name_H-M   'P 1'
#
loop_
_entity.id
_entity.type
_entity.pdbx_description
1 polymer ?
#
loop_
_entity_poly.entity_id
_entity_poly.type
_entity_poly.pdbx_seq_one_letter_code
_entity_poly.pdbx_strand_id
1 'polypeptide(L)'
;MPRRKRSPEENERRAKIRELLLSSNISSMEDIQDLFKETIAEFMESGLEAELDDELGYGRYDYRNKDTDNSRNGHSSKTLRTSYGDVEVAVPRDRKGEFEPQLLKKNQTSVSQDIEEKILSMYAKGMTTGDIETHIQDIYGIEVSDTTISRITDKILPIAKEWQQRPLEAVYAVVFLDAIHYHVRSEGQIVKKAVYIALGINLDGKKDVLGMWVGENESAKYWTTVLNGLKNRGVEDIFIACTDNLTGFSAAIGAVFPKTEIQNCIIHQLRNSSKYVSYKDIKELMADLRSVYAAVDEPAALDALDAFSTKWETKYPKISRSWRENWANLSTYFKYPQEVRRLIYTTNSIEGFNRQLRKVTKTRSVFPTDDSLFKMLYLAMVDITKKWTGRQRDWSMIHAQLSIYFADRMPE
;
A
#
# COMPACT_ATOMS: atom_id res chain seq x y z
N MET A 1 -16.78 19.44 24.70
CA MET A 1 -16.15 20.53 23.91
C MET A 1 -17.21 21.62 23.68
N PRO A 2 -16.95 22.91 23.92
CA PRO A 2 -17.92 23.96 23.64
C PRO A 2 -18.16 24.06 22.14
N ARG A 3 -19.44 24.16 21.73
CA ARG A 3 -19.81 24.35 20.32
C ARG A 3 -19.23 25.66 19.80
N ARG A 4 -18.49 25.64 18.71
CA ARG A 4 -18.00 26.83 17.99
C ARG A 4 -19.16 27.77 17.69
N LYS A 5 -19.06 29.03 18.09
CA LYS A 5 -20.03 30.06 17.72
C LYS A 5 -19.94 30.33 16.21
N ARG A 6 -21.05 30.22 15.51
CA ARG A 6 -21.15 30.42 14.06
C ARG A 6 -21.17 31.87 13.71
N SER A 7 -20.69 32.23 12.54
CA SER A 7 -20.77 33.60 12.02
C SER A 7 -22.23 33.97 11.65
N PRO A 8 -22.58 35.25 11.61
CA PRO A 8 -23.89 35.70 11.11
C PRO A 8 -24.21 35.20 9.71
N GLU A 9 -23.22 35.18 8.81
CA GLU A 9 -23.33 34.69 7.43
C GLU A 9 -23.60 33.18 7.38
N GLU A 10 -22.94 32.38 8.25
CA GLU A 10 -23.22 30.95 8.38
C GLU A 10 -24.66 30.67 8.84
N ASN A 11 -25.20 31.51 9.72
CA ASN A 11 -26.56 31.38 10.21
C ASN A 11 -27.60 31.79 9.15
N GLU A 12 -27.34 32.82 8.38
CA GLU A 12 -28.22 33.27 7.26
C GLU A 12 -28.24 32.17 6.16
N ARG A 13 -27.10 31.65 5.76
CA ARG A 13 -27.01 30.56 4.78
C ARG A 13 -27.81 29.33 5.23
N ARG A 14 -27.71 28.97 6.50
CA ARG A 14 -28.50 27.86 7.06
C ARG A 14 -29.98 28.10 7.12
N ALA A 15 -30.40 29.37 7.36
CA ALA A 15 -31.82 29.74 7.32
C ALA A 15 -32.39 29.53 5.90
N LYS A 16 -31.66 29.97 4.87
CA LYS A 16 -32.05 29.78 3.46
C LYS A 16 -32.11 28.31 3.07
N ILE A 17 -31.09 27.50 3.49
CA ILE A 17 -31.08 26.03 3.26
C ILE A 17 -32.30 25.39 3.96
N ARG A 18 -32.60 25.78 5.21
CA ARG A 18 -33.75 25.22 5.93
C ARG A 18 -35.08 25.57 5.27
N GLU A 19 -35.22 26.78 4.76
CA GLU A 19 -36.39 27.20 4.03
C GLU A 19 -36.59 26.41 2.74
N LEU A 20 -35.52 26.18 2.00
CA LEU A 20 -35.49 25.36 0.79
C LEU A 20 -35.85 23.90 1.09
N LEU A 21 -35.32 23.32 2.16
CA LEU A 21 -35.64 21.97 2.59
C LEU A 21 -37.12 21.82 3.04
N LEU A 22 -37.67 22.84 3.67
CA LEU A 22 -39.08 22.84 4.08
C LEU A 22 -40.05 22.98 2.91
N SER A 23 -39.65 23.73 1.88
CA SER A 23 -40.47 23.91 0.66
C SER A 23 -40.44 22.70 -0.28
N SER A 24 -39.41 21.87 -0.19
CA SER A 24 -39.20 20.75 -1.12
C SER A 24 -39.86 19.42 -0.73
N ASN A 25 -40.70 19.39 0.32
CA ASN A 25 -41.45 18.19 0.77
C ASN A 25 -40.61 16.91 0.92
N ILE A 26 -39.36 17.04 1.40
CA ILE A 26 -38.40 15.96 1.51
C ILE A 26 -38.85 14.98 2.59
N SER A 27 -39.08 13.73 2.22
CA SER A 27 -39.50 12.66 3.10
C SER A 27 -38.50 11.48 3.16
N SER A 28 -37.61 11.37 2.19
CA SER A 28 -36.66 10.27 2.05
C SER A 28 -35.23 10.75 1.79
N MET A 29 -34.26 9.85 1.87
CA MET A 29 -32.88 10.12 1.47
C MET A 29 -32.76 10.26 -0.06
N GLU A 30 -33.65 9.64 -0.78
CA GLU A 30 -33.75 9.71 -2.24
C GLU A 30 -34.17 11.13 -2.69
N ASP A 31 -35.15 11.74 -2.01
CA ASP A 31 -35.57 13.13 -2.25
C ASP A 31 -34.42 14.13 -2.02
N ILE A 32 -33.56 13.85 -1.02
CA ILE A 32 -32.36 14.66 -0.77
C ILE A 32 -31.35 14.54 -1.92
N GLN A 33 -31.14 13.32 -2.42
CA GLN A 33 -30.24 13.11 -3.55
C GLN A 33 -30.74 13.79 -4.82
N ASP A 34 -32.03 13.74 -5.08
CA ASP A 34 -32.64 14.38 -6.25
C ASP A 34 -32.56 15.90 -6.14
N LEU A 35 -32.78 16.49 -4.97
CA LEU A 35 -32.57 17.92 -4.74
C LEU A 35 -31.10 18.33 -5.02
N PHE A 36 -30.13 17.51 -4.61
CA PHE A 36 -28.72 17.78 -4.93
C PHE A 36 -28.43 17.66 -6.42
N LYS A 37 -29.02 16.69 -7.13
CA LYS A 37 -28.89 16.58 -8.59
C LYS A 37 -29.44 17.82 -9.29
N GLU A 38 -30.65 18.25 -8.92
CA GLU A 38 -31.26 19.46 -9.45
C GLU A 38 -30.42 20.72 -9.18
N THR A 39 -29.91 20.86 -7.95
CA THR A 39 -29.03 21.99 -7.58
C THR A 39 -27.74 22.01 -8.38
N ILE A 40 -27.13 20.82 -8.64
CA ILE A 40 -25.93 20.71 -9.46
C ILE A 40 -26.22 21.02 -10.91
N ALA A 41 -27.35 20.55 -11.47
CA ALA A 41 -27.75 20.84 -12.83
C ALA A 41 -27.94 22.37 -13.02
N GLU A 42 -28.70 23.02 -12.15
CA GLU A 42 -28.95 24.45 -12.20
C GLU A 42 -27.65 25.27 -12.08
N PHE A 43 -26.77 24.91 -11.15
CA PHE A 43 -25.47 25.58 -11.00
C PHE A 43 -24.60 25.45 -12.26
N MET A 44 -24.54 24.25 -12.84
CA MET A 44 -23.76 24.01 -14.05
C MET A 44 -24.33 24.73 -15.26
N GLU A 45 -25.65 24.69 -15.45
CA GLU A 45 -26.34 25.39 -16.54
C GLU A 45 -26.17 26.90 -16.45
N SER A 46 -26.38 27.48 -15.26
CA SER A 46 -26.17 28.91 -15.02
C SER A 46 -24.72 29.34 -15.27
N GLY A 47 -23.74 28.51 -14.84
CA GLY A 47 -22.32 28.76 -15.09
C GLY A 47 -21.95 28.69 -16.58
N LEU A 48 -22.46 27.70 -17.28
CA LEU A 48 -22.22 27.53 -18.73
C LEU A 48 -22.88 28.63 -19.56
N GLU A 49 -24.06 29.09 -19.13
CA GLU A 49 -24.69 30.26 -19.78
C GLU A 49 -23.88 31.54 -19.56
N ALA A 50 -23.34 31.77 -18.37
CA ALA A 50 -22.46 32.91 -18.09
C ALA A 50 -21.17 32.85 -18.92
N GLU A 51 -20.54 31.67 -19.09
CA GLU A 51 -19.39 31.51 -19.96
C GLU A 51 -19.73 31.85 -21.42
N LEU A 52 -20.91 31.42 -21.91
CA LEU A 52 -21.33 31.73 -23.28
C LEU A 52 -21.67 33.22 -23.43
N ASP A 53 -22.24 33.90 -22.40
CA ASP A 53 -22.48 35.34 -22.39
C ASP A 53 -21.15 36.10 -22.52
N ASP A 54 -20.15 35.71 -21.75
CA ASP A 54 -18.82 36.33 -21.79
C ASP A 54 -18.12 36.10 -23.15
N GLU A 55 -18.23 34.92 -23.72
CA GLU A 55 -17.61 34.59 -25.02
C GLU A 55 -18.29 35.37 -26.18
N LEU A 56 -19.59 35.47 -26.15
CA LEU A 56 -20.36 36.20 -27.19
C LEU A 56 -20.41 37.70 -26.98
N GLY A 57 -20.06 38.17 -25.76
CA GLY A 57 -20.13 39.59 -25.40
C GLY A 57 -21.54 40.15 -25.22
N TYR A 58 -22.59 39.31 -25.18
CA TYR A 58 -23.98 39.74 -24.94
C TYR A 58 -24.78 38.66 -24.21
N GLY A 59 -25.67 39.08 -23.29
CA GLY A 59 -26.55 38.22 -22.54
C GLY A 59 -27.74 37.67 -23.32
N ARG A 60 -28.42 36.67 -22.77
CA ARG A 60 -29.65 36.09 -23.34
C ARG A 60 -30.72 37.20 -23.46
N TYR A 61 -31.26 37.40 -24.67
CA TYR A 61 -32.22 38.44 -25.02
C TYR A 61 -31.65 39.85 -25.18
N ASP A 62 -30.37 40.13 -25.01
CA ASP A 62 -29.74 41.43 -25.21
C ASP A 62 -29.18 41.57 -26.63
N TYR A 63 -30.08 41.62 -27.61
CA TYR A 63 -29.71 41.77 -29.02
C TYR A 63 -29.24 43.19 -29.37
N ARG A 64 -29.44 44.17 -28.49
CA ARG A 64 -29.04 45.57 -28.73
C ARG A 64 -27.55 45.81 -28.58
N ASN A 65 -26.92 45.03 -27.73
CA ASN A 65 -25.49 45.10 -27.43
C ASN A 65 -24.67 43.99 -28.16
N LYS A 66 -25.29 43.35 -29.15
CA LYS A 66 -24.61 42.30 -29.93
C LYS A 66 -23.61 42.91 -30.90
N ASP A 67 -22.31 42.77 -30.62
CA ASP A 67 -21.19 43.23 -31.43
C ASP A 67 -20.39 42.05 -32.06
N THR A 68 -21.02 40.89 -32.19
CA THR A 68 -20.41 39.68 -32.78
C THR A 68 -21.28 39.16 -33.91
N ASP A 69 -20.63 38.53 -34.91
CA ASP A 69 -21.29 37.82 -36.00
C ASP A 69 -21.72 36.38 -35.60
N ASN A 70 -21.32 35.90 -34.38
CA ASN A 70 -21.76 34.66 -33.82
C ASN A 70 -23.09 34.80 -33.07
N SER A 71 -23.77 33.69 -32.81
CA SER A 71 -25.11 33.70 -32.16
C SER A 71 -25.28 32.41 -31.34
N ARG A 72 -26.14 32.48 -30.31
CA ARG A 72 -26.59 31.29 -29.58
C ARG A 72 -27.32 30.31 -30.51
N ASN A 73 -27.10 29.01 -30.31
CA ASN A 73 -27.65 27.95 -31.15
C ASN A 73 -28.27 26.81 -30.31
N GLY A 74 -29.08 27.18 -29.34
CA GLY A 74 -29.74 26.20 -28.45
C GLY A 74 -28.76 25.49 -27.51
N HIS A 75 -29.16 24.30 -27.04
CA HIS A 75 -28.44 23.50 -26.06
C HIS A 75 -28.25 22.06 -26.59
N SER A 76 -27.27 21.39 -26.06
CA SER A 76 -27.12 19.92 -26.17
C SER A 76 -27.22 19.30 -24.79
N SER A 77 -27.99 18.22 -24.64
CA SER A 77 -28.00 17.47 -23.38
C SER A 77 -26.71 16.69 -23.21
N LYS A 78 -26.17 16.71 -21.99
CA LYS A 78 -24.99 15.97 -21.60
C LYS A 78 -25.19 15.40 -20.20
N THR A 79 -24.99 14.08 -20.05
CA THR A 79 -25.10 13.44 -18.76
C THR A 79 -23.78 13.55 -18.02
N LEU A 80 -23.84 14.15 -16.82
CA LEU A 80 -22.73 14.26 -15.88
C LEU A 80 -22.89 13.22 -14.78
N ARG A 81 -21.89 12.36 -14.60
CA ARG A 81 -21.83 11.42 -13.49
C ARG A 81 -21.29 12.11 -12.24
N THR A 82 -22.15 12.29 -11.25
CA THR A 82 -21.79 12.94 -9.97
C THR A 82 -21.82 11.95 -8.80
N SER A 83 -21.40 12.42 -7.62
CA SER A 83 -21.50 11.63 -6.37
C SER A 83 -22.95 11.40 -5.90
N TYR A 84 -23.91 12.04 -6.53
CA TYR A 84 -25.34 11.90 -6.20
C TYR A 84 -26.13 11.15 -7.28
N GLY A 85 -25.46 10.65 -8.32
CA GLY A 85 -26.04 9.99 -9.48
C GLY A 85 -25.81 10.74 -10.77
N ASP A 86 -26.42 10.24 -11.85
CA ASP A 86 -26.34 10.88 -13.15
C ASP A 86 -27.21 12.14 -13.16
N VAL A 87 -26.63 13.25 -13.65
CA VAL A 87 -27.25 14.55 -13.76
C VAL A 87 -27.25 14.97 -15.22
N GLU A 88 -28.41 15.22 -15.81
CA GLU A 88 -28.50 15.81 -17.13
C GLU A 88 -28.27 17.32 -17.05
N VAL A 89 -27.38 17.83 -17.88
CA VAL A 89 -27.04 19.26 -17.97
C VAL A 89 -27.22 19.73 -19.40
N ALA A 90 -27.95 20.84 -19.58
CA ALA A 90 -28.13 21.48 -20.87
C ALA A 90 -26.93 22.39 -21.16
N VAL A 91 -26.03 21.93 -22.03
CA VAL A 91 -24.81 22.65 -22.44
C VAL A 91 -25.18 23.62 -23.60
N PRO A 92 -25.05 24.95 -23.42
CA PRO A 92 -25.35 25.90 -24.46
C PRO A 92 -24.35 25.81 -25.61
N ARG A 93 -24.78 26.16 -26.80
CA ARG A 93 -23.99 26.16 -28.04
C ARG A 93 -24.09 27.48 -28.78
N ASP A 94 -23.01 27.83 -29.44
CA ASP A 94 -22.95 28.88 -30.41
C ASP A 94 -23.20 28.36 -31.85
N ARG A 95 -23.49 29.28 -32.78
CA ARG A 95 -23.80 28.89 -34.17
C ARG A 95 -22.57 28.52 -34.98
N LYS A 96 -21.41 29.08 -34.64
CA LYS A 96 -20.14 28.77 -35.31
C LYS A 96 -19.45 27.53 -34.74
N GLY A 97 -19.82 27.07 -33.54
CA GLY A 97 -19.20 25.94 -32.85
C GLY A 97 -17.81 26.26 -32.28
N GLU A 98 -17.55 27.55 -32.04
CA GLU A 98 -16.27 28.05 -31.50
C GLU A 98 -16.26 28.06 -29.97
N PHE A 99 -17.42 28.02 -29.33
CA PHE A 99 -17.55 28.01 -27.87
C PHE A 99 -17.02 26.71 -27.26
N GLU A 100 -15.99 26.81 -26.45
CA GLU A 100 -15.42 25.72 -25.68
C GLU A 100 -15.59 25.96 -24.16
N PRO A 101 -16.64 25.41 -23.53
CA PRO A 101 -16.89 25.63 -22.12
C PRO A 101 -15.73 25.11 -21.24
N GLN A 102 -15.30 25.95 -20.29
CA GLN A 102 -14.26 25.62 -19.32
C GLN A 102 -14.80 24.80 -18.15
N LEU A 103 -16.03 25.12 -17.71
CA LEU A 103 -16.74 24.42 -16.62
C LEU A 103 -17.01 22.94 -16.96
N LEU A 104 -17.24 22.63 -18.26
CA LEU A 104 -17.58 21.30 -18.71
C LEU A 104 -16.96 21.01 -20.09
N LYS A 105 -15.74 20.52 -20.10
CA LYS A 105 -14.99 20.23 -21.33
C LYS A 105 -15.70 19.23 -22.25
N LYS A 106 -15.54 19.39 -23.56
CA LYS A 106 -16.30 18.74 -24.65
C LYS A 106 -16.43 17.21 -24.53
N ASN A 107 -15.50 16.50 -23.92
CA ASN A 107 -15.51 15.05 -23.75
C ASN A 107 -15.49 14.59 -22.27
N GLN A 108 -15.84 15.47 -21.36
CA GLN A 108 -15.82 15.17 -19.94
C GLN A 108 -17.10 14.43 -19.55
N THR A 109 -17.07 13.12 -19.60
CA THR A 109 -18.10 12.21 -19.05
C THR A 109 -17.58 11.47 -17.83
N SER A 110 -16.46 11.91 -17.26
CA SER A 110 -15.74 11.17 -16.23
C SER A 110 -16.45 11.25 -14.88
N VAL A 111 -16.46 10.11 -14.20
CA VAL A 111 -16.68 9.92 -12.77
C VAL A 111 -15.99 11.07 -12.01
N SER A 112 -16.67 11.71 -11.08
CA SER A 112 -16.08 12.79 -10.29
C SER A 112 -14.82 12.32 -9.59
N GLN A 113 -13.86 13.19 -9.38
CA GLN A 113 -12.58 12.85 -8.71
C GLN A 113 -12.85 12.17 -7.34
N ASP A 114 -13.88 12.59 -6.63
CA ASP A 114 -14.31 11.99 -5.35
C ASP A 114 -14.67 10.50 -5.50
N ILE A 115 -15.31 10.11 -6.61
CA ILE A 115 -15.69 8.71 -6.87
C ILE A 115 -14.48 7.90 -7.27
N GLU A 116 -13.55 8.46 -8.07
CA GLU A 116 -12.28 7.79 -8.37
C GLU A 116 -11.49 7.52 -7.09
N GLU A 117 -11.39 8.49 -6.19
CA GLU A 117 -10.72 8.32 -4.89
C GLU A 117 -11.40 7.24 -4.02
N LYS A 118 -12.72 7.19 -4.02
CA LYS A 118 -13.47 6.15 -3.30
C LYS A 118 -13.25 4.77 -3.90
N ILE A 119 -13.25 4.64 -5.24
CA ILE A 119 -12.94 3.39 -5.95
C ILE A 119 -11.54 2.92 -5.58
N LEU A 120 -10.53 3.80 -5.62
CA LEU A 120 -9.16 3.48 -5.23
C LEU A 120 -9.06 3.05 -3.76
N SER A 121 -9.81 3.73 -2.87
CA SER A 121 -9.87 3.38 -1.44
C SER A 121 -10.48 2.00 -1.20
N MET A 122 -11.58 1.67 -1.88
CA MET A 122 -12.23 0.35 -1.80
C MET A 122 -11.33 -0.75 -2.36
N TYR A 123 -10.68 -0.48 -3.50
CA TYR A 123 -9.71 -1.40 -4.09
C TYR A 123 -8.52 -1.65 -3.15
N ALA A 124 -7.99 -0.60 -2.52
CA ALA A 124 -6.91 -0.69 -1.52
C ALA A 124 -7.30 -1.52 -0.29
N LYS A 125 -8.59 -1.62 0.03
CA LYS A 125 -9.13 -2.46 1.11
C LYS A 125 -9.41 -3.90 0.69
N GLY A 126 -9.15 -4.25 -0.57
CA GLY A 126 -9.23 -5.62 -1.08
C GLY A 126 -10.53 -5.97 -1.82
N MET A 127 -11.43 -5.02 -2.06
CA MET A 127 -12.64 -5.29 -2.84
C MET A 127 -12.29 -5.61 -4.30
N THR A 128 -13.00 -6.56 -4.89
CA THR A 128 -12.88 -6.84 -6.34
C THR A 128 -13.53 -5.71 -7.15
N THR A 129 -13.22 -5.65 -8.44
CA THR A 129 -13.84 -4.66 -9.33
C THR A 129 -15.36 -4.82 -9.40
N GLY A 130 -15.87 -6.06 -9.44
CA GLY A 130 -17.30 -6.34 -9.37
C GLY A 130 -17.95 -5.98 -8.03
N ASP A 131 -17.27 -6.23 -6.88
CA ASP A 131 -17.77 -5.79 -5.58
C ASP A 131 -17.85 -4.26 -5.50
N ILE A 132 -16.87 -3.57 -6.09
CA ILE A 132 -16.84 -2.10 -6.14
C ILE A 132 -17.98 -1.57 -7.02
N GLU A 133 -18.22 -2.18 -8.20
CA GLU A 133 -19.34 -1.86 -9.08
C GLU A 133 -20.67 -1.93 -8.33
N THR A 134 -20.95 -3.07 -7.70
CA THR A 134 -22.16 -3.26 -6.90
C THR A 134 -22.26 -2.23 -5.77
N HIS A 135 -21.18 -2.02 -5.04
CA HIS A 135 -21.14 -1.12 -3.88
C HIS A 135 -21.33 0.36 -4.25
N ILE A 136 -20.77 0.79 -5.38
CA ILE A 136 -20.96 2.15 -5.90
C ILE A 136 -22.40 2.34 -6.34
N GLN A 137 -23.01 1.37 -6.99
CA GLN A 137 -24.40 1.42 -7.39
C GLN A 137 -25.33 1.46 -6.18
N ASP A 138 -25.11 0.60 -5.17
CA ASP A 138 -25.93 0.54 -3.96
C ASP A 138 -25.91 1.82 -3.12
N ILE A 139 -24.74 2.48 -3.02
CA ILE A 139 -24.58 3.66 -2.15
C ILE A 139 -24.86 4.96 -2.88
N TYR A 140 -24.44 5.07 -4.15
CA TYR A 140 -24.46 6.33 -4.88
C TYR A 140 -25.45 6.33 -6.05
N GLY A 141 -26.09 5.21 -6.35
CA GLY A 141 -27.01 5.07 -7.49
C GLY A 141 -26.33 5.26 -8.86
N ILE A 142 -25.00 5.10 -8.93
CA ILE A 142 -24.20 5.33 -10.14
C ILE A 142 -23.78 4.00 -10.73
N GLU A 143 -24.05 3.79 -12.00
CA GLU A 143 -23.53 2.65 -12.76
C GLU A 143 -22.11 2.93 -13.23
N VAL A 144 -21.13 2.20 -12.67
CA VAL A 144 -19.71 2.26 -13.07
C VAL A 144 -19.29 0.85 -13.45
N SER A 145 -19.09 0.58 -14.73
CA SER A 145 -18.73 -0.77 -15.19
C SER A 145 -17.40 -1.26 -14.62
N ASP A 146 -17.26 -2.58 -14.44
CA ASP A 146 -16.02 -3.29 -14.05
C ASP A 146 -14.79 -2.82 -14.88
N THR A 147 -14.98 -2.64 -16.19
CA THR A 147 -13.95 -2.11 -17.10
C THR A 147 -13.53 -0.69 -16.74
N THR A 148 -14.46 0.18 -16.34
CA THR A 148 -14.15 1.55 -15.92
C THR A 148 -13.40 1.55 -14.61
N ILE A 149 -13.79 0.72 -13.65
CA ILE A 149 -13.10 0.55 -12.37
C ILE A 149 -11.69 0.02 -12.60
N SER A 150 -11.51 -0.95 -13.48
CA SER A 150 -10.20 -1.46 -13.88
C SER A 150 -9.31 -0.33 -14.42
N ARG A 151 -9.84 0.47 -15.34
CA ARG A 151 -9.12 1.63 -15.93
C ARG A 151 -8.76 2.69 -14.89
N ILE A 152 -9.63 2.97 -13.92
CA ILE A 152 -9.34 3.91 -12.83
C ILE A 152 -8.20 3.36 -11.97
N THR A 153 -8.26 2.08 -11.60
CA THR A 153 -7.20 1.45 -10.80
C THR A 153 -5.88 1.32 -11.58
N ASP A 154 -5.92 1.22 -12.92
CA ASP A 154 -4.72 1.16 -13.76
C ASP A 154 -3.92 2.47 -13.77
N LYS A 155 -4.55 3.62 -13.47
CA LYS A 155 -3.85 4.90 -13.28
C LYS A 155 -2.80 4.84 -12.15
N ILE A 156 -2.90 3.88 -11.25
CA ILE A 156 -1.96 3.67 -10.15
C ILE A 156 -0.67 2.99 -10.60
N LEU A 157 -0.67 2.22 -11.70
CA LEU A 157 0.50 1.48 -12.16
C LEU A 157 1.74 2.36 -12.42
N PRO A 158 1.65 3.49 -13.15
CA PRO A 158 2.78 4.37 -13.33
C PRO A 158 3.35 4.89 -12.00
N ILE A 159 2.46 5.30 -11.09
CA ILE A 159 2.83 5.82 -9.77
C ILE A 159 3.51 4.73 -8.93
N ALA A 160 2.98 3.50 -8.96
CA ALA A 160 3.57 2.36 -8.26
C ALA A 160 4.95 1.99 -8.84
N LYS A 161 5.12 2.07 -10.17
CA LYS A 161 6.41 1.83 -10.83
C LYS A 161 7.42 2.93 -10.52
N GLU A 162 7.01 4.20 -10.48
CA GLU A 162 7.85 5.33 -10.06
C GLU A 162 8.29 5.16 -8.60
N TRP A 163 7.36 4.83 -7.70
CA TRP A 163 7.68 4.51 -6.32
C TRP A 163 8.70 3.36 -6.21
N GLN A 164 8.53 2.30 -6.99
CA GLN A 164 9.45 1.15 -7.02
C GLN A 164 10.85 1.53 -7.51
N GLN A 165 10.97 2.56 -8.34
CA GLN A 165 12.24 3.05 -8.91
C GLN A 165 12.85 4.24 -8.14
N ARG A 166 12.16 4.76 -7.12
CA ARG A 166 12.63 5.93 -6.38
C ARG A 166 14.02 5.72 -5.78
N PRO A 167 14.84 6.78 -5.67
CA PRO A 167 16.09 6.72 -4.92
C PRO A 167 15.85 6.28 -3.47
N LEU A 168 16.82 5.58 -2.91
CA LEU A 168 16.85 5.11 -1.54
C LEU A 168 17.98 5.80 -0.78
N GLU A 169 17.97 5.69 0.56
CA GLU A 169 19.08 6.16 1.37
C GLU A 169 20.32 5.29 1.14
N ALA A 170 21.51 5.89 1.29
CA ALA A 170 22.78 5.20 1.06
C ALA A 170 23.01 4.08 2.10
N VAL A 171 22.55 4.27 3.34
CA VAL A 171 22.83 3.34 4.44
C VAL A 171 21.55 2.96 5.18
N TYR A 172 21.37 1.66 5.39
CA TYR A 172 20.31 1.12 6.24
C TYR A 172 20.91 0.37 7.43
N ALA A 173 20.40 0.68 8.64
CA ALA A 173 20.83 0.00 9.86
C ALA A 173 20.38 -1.48 9.86
N VAL A 174 19.14 -1.74 9.47
CA VAL A 174 18.60 -3.11 9.36
C VAL A 174 17.70 -3.20 8.13
N VAL A 175 17.86 -4.26 7.35
CA VAL A 175 16.95 -4.61 6.26
C VAL A 175 16.36 -6.00 6.51
N PHE A 176 15.04 -6.09 6.50
CA PHE A 176 14.28 -7.34 6.58
C PHE A 176 13.88 -7.76 5.17
N LEU A 177 14.15 -9.01 4.83
CA LEU A 177 13.89 -9.59 3.52
C LEU A 177 13.03 -10.86 3.72
N ASP A 178 11.85 -10.88 3.08
CA ASP A 178 10.91 -12.01 3.18
C ASP A 178 10.06 -12.10 1.90
N ALA A 179 9.54 -13.27 1.61
CA ALA A 179 8.65 -13.47 0.47
C ALA A 179 7.30 -14.03 0.89
N ILE A 180 6.25 -13.52 0.26
CA ILE A 180 4.89 -14.02 0.42
C ILE A 180 4.36 -14.53 -0.92
N HIS A 181 3.47 -15.53 -0.87
CA HIS A 181 3.01 -16.19 -2.09
C HIS A 181 1.56 -15.86 -2.38
N TYR A 182 1.26 -15.67 -3.67
CA TYR A 182 -0.05 -15.42 -4.22
C TYR A 182 -0.33 -16.28 -5.43
N HIS A 183 -1.59 -16.47 -5.76
CA HIS A 183 -2.00 -17.13 -7.00
C HIS A 183 -2.32 -16.06 -8.04
N VAL A 184 -1.73 -16.20 -9.22
CA VAL A 184 -1.90 -15.29 -10.36
C VAL A 184 -2.23 -16.10 -11.58
N ARG A 185 -3.13 -15.59 -12.44
CA ARG A 185 -3.42 -16.20 -13.73
C ARG A 185 -2.32 -15.80 -14.73
N SER A 186 -1.65 -16.78 -15.29
CA SER A 186 -0.62 -16.62 -16.31
C SER A 186 -0.87 -17.65 -17.42
N GLU A 187 -0.95 -17.21 -18.68
CA GLU A 187 -1.15 -18.08 -19.85
C GLU A 187 -2.34 -19.07 -19.69
N GLY A 188 -3.44 -18.59 -19.11
CA GLY A 188 -4.64 -19.40 -18.88
C GLY A 188 -4.58 -20.33 -17.67
N GLN A 189 -3.45 -20.45 -16.99
CA GLN A 189 -3.27 -21.29 -15.81
C GLN A 189 -3.15 -20.44 -14.52
N ILE A 190 -3.51 -21.03 -13.39
CA ILE A 190 -3.30 -20.43 -12.07
C ILE A 190 -1.95 -20.91 -11.54
N VAL A 191 -1.00 -19.98 -11.43
CA VAL A 191 0.34 -20.25 -10.93
C VAL A 191 0.56 -19.60 -9.57
N LYS A 192 1.38 -20.22 -8.74
CA LYS A 192 1.80 -19.67 -7.45
C LYS A 192 3.04 -18.81 -7.69
N LYS A 193 2.94 -17.50 -7.46
CA LYS A 193 4.05 -16.55 -7.59
C LYS A 193 4.53 -16.06 -6.24
N ALA A 194 5.81 -15.73 -6.14
CA ALA A 194 6.42 -15.14 -4.96
C ALA A 194 6.44 -13.61 -5.09
N VAL A 195 6.04 -12.91 -4.04
CA VAL A 195 6.24 -11.47 -3.90
C VAL A 195 7.36 -11.26 -2.89
N TYR A 196 8.47 -10.77 -3.37
CA TYR A 196 9.66 -10.43 -2.59
C TYR A 196 9.50 -9.05 -2.00
N ILE A 197 9.75 -8.92 -0.73
CA ILE A 197 9.54 -7.67 0.02
C ILE A 197 10.83 -7.33 0.77
N ALA A 198 11.30 -6.10 0.60
CA ALA A 198 12.37 -5.52 1.37
C ALA A 198 11.84 -4.38 2.23
N LEU A 199 12.04 -4.46 3.55
CA LEU A 199 11.68 -3.45 4.52
C LEU A 199 12.94 -2.98 5.22
N GLY A 200 13.24 -1.68 5.16
CA GLY A 200 14.41 -1.06 5.79
C GLY A 200 14.07 -0.30 7.06
N ILE A 201 15.04 -0.23 7.95
CA ILE A 201 15.10 0.76 9.03
C ILE A 201 16.34 1.60 8.77
N ASN A 202 16.16 2.89 8.54
CA ASN A 202 17.26 3.81 8.28
C ASN A 202 18.00 4.21 9.58
N LEU A 203 19.02 5.02 9.46
CA LEU A 203 19.81 5.50 10.61
C LEU A 203 19.01 6.41 11.56
N ASP A 204 17.93 7.00 11.11
CA ASP A 204 16.98 7.75 11.95
C ASP A 204 16.01 6.84 12.73
N GLY A 205 16.01 5.55 12.48
CA GLY A 205 15.07 4.59 13.06
C GLY A 205 13.69 4.57 12.42
N LYS A 206 13.53 5.17 11.25
CA LYS A 206 12.28 5.16 10.49
C LYS A 206 12.19 3.92 9.63
N LYS A 207 11.00 3.33 9.59
CA LYS A 207 10.70 2.19 8.71
C LYS A 207 10.30 2.66 7.33
N ASP A 208 10.80 1.98 6.31
CA ASP A 208 10.39 2.18 4.92
C ASP A 208 10.28 0.83 4.18
N VAL A 209 9.31 0.71 3.28
CA VAL A 209 9.23 -0.42 2.36
C VAL A 209 10.09 -0.09 1.14
N LEU A 210 11.25 -0.72 1.04
CA LEU A 210 12.24 -0.43 0.01
C LEU A 210 11.79 -0.89 -1.38
N GLY A 211 10.94 -1.90 -1.44
CA GLY A 211 10.36 -2.38 -2.68
C GLY A 211 9.59 -3.68 -2.53
N MET A 212 8.81 -4.00 -3.57
CA MET A 212 8.04 -5.23 -3.71
C MET A 212 8.19 -5.74 -5.15
N TRP A 213 8.62 -6.98 -5.34
CA TRP A 213 8.87 -7.56 -6.66
C TRP A 213 8.08 -8.85 -6.83
N VAL A 214 7.35 -8.98 -7.93
CA VAL A 214 6.62 -10.21 -8.28
C VAL A 214 7.54 -11.10 -9.11
N GLY A 215 7.76 -12.32 -8.67
CA GLY A 215 8.58 -13.32 -9.37
C GLY A 215 7.90 -14.68 -9.42
N GLU A 216 8.40 -15.56 -10.28
CA GLU A 216 7.78 -16.88 -10.52
C GLU A 216 7.84 -17.77 -9.28
N ASN A 217 9.03 -17.97 -8.72
CA ASN A 217 9.28 -18.79 -7.54
C ASN A 217 10.29 -18.12 -6.64
N GLU A 218 10.20 -18.38 -5.35
CA GLU A 218 11.20 -17.92 -4.40
C GLU A 218 12.54 -18.63 -4.65
N SER A 219 13.58 -17.84 -4.96
CA SER A 219 14.92 -18.36 -5.27
C SER A 219 16.01 -17.36 -4.88
N ALA A 220 17.18 -17.88 -4.50
CA ALA A 220 18.36 -17.06 -4.23
C ALA A 220 18.80 -16.23 -5.44
N LYS A 221 18.63 -16.75 -6.66
CA LYS A 221 18.92 -16.03 -7.89
C LYS A 221 18.06 -14.77 -8.04
N TYR A 222 16.77 -14.87 -7.75
CA TYR A 222 15.89 -13.70 -7.84
C TYR A 222 16.18 -12.70 -6.73
N TRP A 223 16.54 -13.17 -5.52
CA TRP A 223 17.00 -12.30 -4.44
C TRP A 223 18.24 -11.50 -4.83
N THR A 224 19.16 -12.06 -5.60
CA THR A 224 20.29 -11.30 -6.16
C THR A 224 19.81 -10.15 -7.05
N THR A 225 18.76 -10.35 -7.85
CA THR A 225 18.15 -9.28 -8.66
C THR A 225 17.53 -8.19 -7.78
N VAL A 226 16.83 -8.59 -6.72
CA VAL A 226 16.24 -7.65 -5.74
C VAL A 226 17.33 -6.81 -5.06
N LEU A 227 18.40 -7.43 -4.58
CA LEU A 227 19.51 -6.76 -3.91
C LEU A 227 20.25 -5.80 -4.85
N ASN A 228 20.52 -6.22 -6.09
CA ASN A 228 21.07 -5.32 -7.11
C ASN A 228 20.12 -4.15 -7.43
N GLY A 229 18.80 -4.39 -7.41
CA GLY A 229 17.80 -3.35 -7.55
C GLY A 229 17.88 -2.31 -6.43
N LEU A 230 18.13 -2.71 -5.19
CA LEU A 230 18.37 -1.78 -4.06
C LEU A 230 19.66 -0.99 -4.29
N LYS A 231 20.75 -1.65 -4.69
CA LYS A 231 22.04 -1.02 -4.97
C LYS A 231 21.95 0.02 -6.09
N ASN A 232 21.26 -0.32 -7.18
CA ASN A 232 21.06 0.59 -8.31
C ASN A 232 20.22 1.83 -7.96
N ARG A 233 19.46 1.76 -6.88
CA ARG A 233 18.64 2.87 -6.34
C ARG A 233 19.36 3.68 -5.25
N GLY A 234 20.66 3.45 -5.05
CA GLY A 234 21.52 4.25 -4.17
C GLY A 234 21.88 3.59 -2.85
N VAL A 235 21.42 2.35 -2.55
CA VAL A 235 21.84 1.67 -1.32
C VAL A 235 23.30 1.24 -1.47
N GLU A 236 24.17 1.81 -0.69
CA GLU A 236 25.60 1.51 -0.66
C GLU A 236 25.94 0.47 0.41
N ASP A 237 25.27 0.56 1.56
CA ASP A 237 25.56 -0.30 2.70
C ASP A 237 24.29 -0.69 3.50
N ILE A 238 24.34 -1.91 4.05
CA ILE A 238 23.34 -2.46 4.96
C ILE A 238 24.12 -3.07 6.14
N PHE A 239 23.90 -2.59 7.35
CA PHE A 239 24.62 -3.13 8.49
C PHE A 239 24.20 -4.56 8.80
N ILE A 240 22.90 -4.80 8.94
CA ILE A 240 22.36 -6.12 9.29
C ILE A 240 21.19 -6.47 8.35
N ALA A 241 21.26 -7.63 7.70
CA ALA A 241 20.16 -8.19 6.92
C ALA A 241 19.50 -9.35 7.69
N CYS A 242 18.20 -9.19 7.96
CA CYS A 242 17.38 -10.20 8.61
C CYS A 242 16.57 -10.96 7.55
N THR A 243 16.79 -12.30 7.47
CA THR A 243 16.20 -13.12 6.40
C THR A 243 15.58 -14.38 6.98
N ASP A 244 14.80 -15.08 6.15
CA ASP A 244 14.52 -16.48 6.39
C ASP A 244 15.75 -17.36 6.05
N ASN A 245 15.63 -18.65 6.30
CA ASN A 245 16.73 -19.58 6.11
C ASN A 245 16.69 -20.25 4.72
N LEU A 246 16.53 -19.45 3.65
CA LEU A 246 16.53 -19.95 2.27
C LEU A 246 17.96 -20.31 1.83
N THR A 247 18.13 -21.51 1.29
CA THR A 247 19.43 -21.97 0.78
C THR A 247 19.98 -21.04 -0.28
N GLY A 248 21.23 -20.59 -0.12
CA GLY A 248 21.93 -19.70 -1.04
C GLY A 248 21.62 -18.21 -0.84
N PHE A 249 20.70 -17.85 0.05
CA PHE A 249 20.36 -16.45 0.28
C PHE A 249 21.51 -15.65 0.89
N SER A 250 22.19 -16.22 1.89
CA SER A 250 23.38 -15.60 2.50
C SER A 250 24.48 -15.33 1.48
N ALA A 251 24.70 -16.25 0.54
CA ALA A 251 25.65 -16.05 -0.55
C ALA A 251 25.22 -14.92 -1.49
N ALA A 252 23.93 -14.81 -1.80
CA ALA A 252 23.40 -13.72 -2.61
C ALA A 252 23.59 -12.35 -1.94
N ILE A 253 23.34 -12.23 -0.63
CA ILE A 253 23.58 -11.00 0.13
C ILE A 253 25.07 -10.66 0.13
N GLY A 254 25.95 -11.61 0.47
CA GLY A 254 27.41 -11.38 0.51
C GLY A 254 28.01 -11.00 -0.84
N ALA A 255 27.42 -11.44 -1.96
CA ALA A 255 27.86 -11.05 -3.30
C ALA A 255 27.56 -9.58 -3.64
N VAL A 256 26.43 -9.03 -3.15
CA VAL A 256 26.01 -7.65 -3.45
C VAL A 256 26.44 -6.66 -2.37
N PHE A 257 26.31 -7.06 -1.10
CA PHE A 257 26.64 -6.28 0.10
C PHE A 257 27.61 -7.09 0.99
N PRO A 258 28.89 -7.14 0.66
CA PRO A 258 29.85 -8.04 1.30
C PRO A 258 30.14 -7.73 2.78
N LYS A 259 29.86 -6.50 3.22
CA LYS A 259 30.08 -6.08 4.62
C LYS A 259 28.84 -6.32 5.51
N THR A 260 27.70 -6.73 4.93
CA THR A 260 26.46 -6.93 5.67
C THR A 260 26.53 -8.13 6.58
N GLU A 261 26.20 -7.95 7.84
CA GLU A 261 25.98 -9.07 8.77
C GLU A 261 24.60 -9.71 8.53
N ILE A 262 24.56 -11.03 8.49
CA ILE A 262 23.35 -11.77 8.18
C ILE A 262 22.80 -12.38 9.46
N GLN A 263 21.53 -12.13 9.74
CA GLN A 263 20.79 -12.74 10.82
C GLN A 263 19.64 -13.57 10.25
N ASN A 264 19.73 -14.88 10.38
CA ASN A 264 18.61 -15.76 10.03
C ASN A 264 17.53 -15.74 11.13
N CYS A 265 16.28 -15.68 10.70
CA CYS A 265 15.15 -15.59 11.62
C CYS A 265 15.01 -16.85 12.49
N ILE A 266 15.13 -16.67 13.79
CA ILE A 266 14.96 -17.76 14.79
C ILE A 266 13.55 -18.36 14.72
N ILE A 267 12.51 -17.54 14.50
CA ILE A 267 11.14 -18.04 14.43
C ILE A 267 10.92 -18.95 13.20
N HIS A 268 11.52 -18.60 12.06
CA HIS A 268 11.48 -19.48 10.88
C HIS A 268 12.23 -20.79 11.12
N GLN A 269 13.40 -20.76 11.79
CA GLN A 269 14.13 -21.96 12.18
C GLN A 269 13.31 -22.85 13.12
N LEU A 270 12.63 -22.26 14.11
CA LEU A 270 11.75 -22.98 15.03
C LEU A 270 10.56 -23.61 14.31
N ARG A 271 9.89 -22.86 13.41
CA ARG A 271 8.78 -23.37 12.58
C ARG A 271 9.24 -24.53 11.70
N ASN A 272 10.43 -24.43 11.12
CA ASN A 272 11.00 -25.52 10.34
C ASN A 272 11.29 -26.75 11.20
N SER A 273 11.85 -26.55 12.40
CA SER A 273 12.09 -27.62 13.35
C SER A 273 10.81 -28.34 13.75
N SER A 274 9.73 -27.58 14.05
CA SER A 274 8.45 -28.16 14.51
C SER A 274 7.75 -29.05 13.47
N LYS A 275 8.01 -28.88 12.17
CA LYS A 275 7.42 -29.69 11.09
C LYS A 275 7.76 -31.18 11.17
N TYR A 276 8.86 -31.53 11.83
CA TYR A 276 9.38 -32.89 11.91
C TYR A 276 9.08 -33.57 13.25
N VAL A 277 8.37 -32.89 14.14
CA VAL A 277 8.19 -33.31 15.54
C VAL A 277 6.79 -33.89 15.77
N SER A 278 6.69 -35.03 16.44
CA SER A 278 5.41 -35.58 16.85
C SER A 278 4.71 -34.68 17.88
N TYR A 279 3.37 -34.66 17.86
CA TYR A 279 2.58 -33.82 18.75
C TYR A 279 2.93 -33.99 20.25
N LYS A 280 3.22 -35.21 20.67
CA LYS A 280 3.57 -35.52 22.07
C LYS A 280 4.90 -34.90 22.52
N ASP A 281 5.85 -34.73 21.60
CA ASP A 281 7.21 -34.23 21.92
C ASP A 281 7.36 -32.74 21.69
N ILE A 282 6.44 -32.10 20.94
CA ILE A 282 6.61 -30.73 20.46
C ILE A 282 6.79 -29.72 21.58
N LYS A 283 6.04 -29.87 22.68
CA LYS A 283 6.10 -28.95 23.83
C LYS A 283 7.45 -28.99 24.52
N GLU A 284 7.96 -30.18 24.75
CA GLU A 284 9.24 -30.39 25.45
C GLU A 284 10.41 -29.96 24.53
N LEU A 285 10.41 -30.40 23.27
CA LEU A 285 11.44 -30.03 22.31
C LEU A 285 11.52 -28.50 22.11
N MET A 286 10.37 -27.82 22.02
CA MET A 286 10.36 -26.36 21.87
C MET A 286 10.82 -25.64 23.15
N ALA A 287 10.61 -26.22 24.33
CA ALA A 287 11.17 -25.71 25.58
C ALA A 287 12.70 -25.86 25.62
N ASP A 288 13.23 -26.99 25.18
CA ASP A 288 14.68 -27.21 25.08
C ASP A 288 15.32 -26.26 24.03
N LEU A 289 14.70 -26.07 22.86
CA LEU A 289 15.16 -25.08 21.88
C LEU A 289 15.11 -23.66 22.41
N ARG A 290 14.14 -23.35 23.31
CA ARG A 290 14.10 -22.04 23.95
C ARG A 290 15.36 -21.75 24.76
N SER A 291 15.92 -22.72 25.43
CA SER A 291 17.18 -22.57 26.17
C SER A 291 18.34 -22.20 25.27
N VAL A 292 18.33 -22.64 24.00
CA VAL A 292 19.33 -22.28 23.00
C VAL A 292 19.20 -20.81 22.59
N TYR A 293 18.04 -20.39 22.07
CA TYR A 293 17.92 -19.05 21.49
C TYR A 293 17.66 -17.94 22.54
N ALA A 294 17.29 -18.28 23.76
CA ALA A 294 17.11 -17.33 24.86
C ALA A 294 18.32 -17.28 25.80
N ALA A 295 19.42 -17.92 25.45
CA ALA A 295 20.66 -17.88 26.21
C ALA A 295 21.21 -16.45 26.38
N VAL A 296 21.98 -16.24 27.44
CA VAL A 296 22.55 -14.93 27.75
C VAL A 296 23.64 -14.52 26.74
N ASP A 297 24.41 -15.48 26.26
CA ASP A 297 25.48 -15.31 25.28
C ASP A 297 25.62 -16.54 24.37
N GLU A 298 26.51 -16.45 23.39
CA GLU A 298 26.71 -17.51 22.41
C GLU A 298 27.31 -18.79 23.02
N PRO A 299 28.30 -18.75 23.95
CA PRO A 299 28.79 -19.95 24.62
C PRO A 299 27.67 -20.72 25.34
N ALA A 300 26.87 -20.04 26.14
CA ALA A 300 25.73 -20.68 26.83
C ALA A 300 24.69 -21.24 25.85
N ALA A 301 24.51 -20.60 24.69
CA ALA A 301 23.63 -21.10 23.64
C ALA A 301 24.17 -22.39 22.99
N LEU A 302 25.50 -22.49 22.78
CA LEU A 302 26.14 -23.68 22.25
C LEU A 302 26.06 -24.86 23.24
N ASP A 303 26.29 -24.61 24.53
CA ASP A 303 26.12 -25.62 25.58
C ASP A 303 24.68 -26.17 25.60
N ALA A 304 23.69 -25.26 25.49
CA ALA A 304 22.27 -25.63 25.40
C ALA A 304 21.96 -26.43 24.10
N LEU A 305 22.60 -26.09 22.97
CA LEU A 305 22.45 -26.81 21.71
C LEU A 305 23.08 -28.21 21.78
N ASP A 306 24.20 -28.36 22.49
CA ASP A 306 24.82 -29.64 22.72
C ASP A 306 23.95 -30.54 23.61
N ALA A 307 23.38 -30.00 24.68
CA ALA A 307 22.42 -30.70 25.52
C ALA A 307 21.16 -31.10 24.72
N PHE A 308 20.64 -30.16 23.88
CA PHE A 308 19.54 -30.46 22.97
C PHE A 308 19.88 -31.60 22.01
N SER A 309 21.05 -31.57 21.39
CA SER A 309 21.50 -32.62 20.46
C SER A 309 21.58 -33.96 21.17
N THR A 310 22.23 -34.02 22.33
CA THR A 310 22.35 -35.26 23.12
C THR A 310 20.99 -35.89 23.41
N LYS A 311 19.97 -35.08 23.72
CA LYS A 311 18.63 -35.56 24.04
C LYS A 311 17.81 -35.99 22.83
N TRP A 312 17.93 -35.25 21.71
CA TRP A 312 16.97 -35.35 20.60
C TRP A 312 17.57 -35.93 19.30
N GLU A 313 18.90 -36.04 19.15
CA GLU A 313 19.54 -36.43 17.89
C GLU A 313 19.14 -37.84 17.44
N THR A 314 18.98 -38.80 18.35
CA THR A 314 18.51 -40.15 18.01
C THR A 314 17.12 -40.14 17.39
N LYS A 315 16.22 -39.25 17.86
CA LYS A 315 14.83 -39.22 17.42
C LYS A 315 14.56 -38.21 16.29
N TYR A 316 15.25 -37.06 16.33
CA TYR A 316 15.08 -35.95 15.39
C TYR A 316 16.41 -35.40 14.86
N PRO A 317 17.26 -36.22 14.21
CA PRO A 317 18.63 -35.84 13.83
C PRO A 317 18.66 -34.62 12.87
N LYS A 318 17.63 -34.47 12.04
CA LYS A 318 17.53 -33.35 11.10
C LYS A 318 17.48 -32.00 11.78
N ILE A 319 16.90 -31.92 12.99
CA ILE A 319 16.74 -30.65 13.72
C ILE A 319 18.11 -30.20 14.24
N SER A 320 18.81 -31.08 14.99
CA SER A 320 20.15 -30.77 15.50
C SER A 320 21.11 -30.38 14.39
N ARG A 321 21.11 -31.14 13.28
CA ARG A 321 21.95 -30.86 12.10
C ARG A 321 21.60 -29.47 11.53
N SER A 322 20.32 -29.17 11.30
CA SER A 322 19.90 -27.89 10.73
C SER A 322 20.28 -26.69 11.61
N TRP A 323 20.20 -26.79 12.94
CA TRP A 323 20.65 -25.74 13.83
C TRP A 323 22.16 -25.53 13.77
N ARG A 324 22.95 -26.61 13.71
CA ARG A 324 24.41 -26.52 13.62
C ARG A 324 24.90 -25.98 12.28
N GLU A 325 24.33 -26.46 11.17
CA GLU A 325 24.69 -26.00 9.82
C GLU A 325 24.40 -24.52 9.60
N ASN A 326 23.35 -24.01 10.24
CA ASN A 326 22.93 -22.59 10.11
C ASN A 326 23.43 -21.70 11.27
N TRP A 327 24.20 -22.27 12.20
CA TRP A 327 24.57 -21.60 13.45
C TRP A 327 25.21 -20.23 13.22
N ALA A 328 26.15 -20.13 12.30
CA ALA A 328 26.88 -18.89 12.01
C ALA A 328 25.95 -17.69 11.73
N ASN A 329 24.82 -17.92 11.03
CA ASN A 329 23.85 -16.87 10.73
C ASN A 329 22.69 -16.82 11.74
N LEU A 330 22.46 -17.90 12.50
CA LEU A 330 21.47 -17.91 13.58
C LEU A 330 21.98 -17.20 14.83
N SER A 331 23.29 -17.31 15.12
CA SER A 331 23.90 -16.75 16.34
C SER A 331 24.34 -15.29 16.22
N THR A 332 24.24 -14.67 15.04
CA THR A 332 24.72 -13.30 14.79
C THR A 332 24.20 -12.31 15.82
N TYR A 333 22.95 -12.42 16.27
CA TYR A 333 22.36 -11.51 17.26
C TYR A 333 23.05 -11.56 18.63
N PHE A 334 23.74 -12.64 19.00
CA PHE A 334 24.48 -12.73 20.26
C PHE A 334 25.64 -11.72 20.35
N LYS A 335 26.18 -11.26 19.23
CA LYS A 335 27.21 -10.22 19.17
C LYS A 335 26.75 -8.89 19.76
N TYR A 336 25.44 -8.63 19.80
CA TYR A 336 24.87 -7.33 20.10
C TYR A 336 24.23 -7.25 21.48
N PRO A 337 24.11 -6.03 22.06
CA PRO A 337 23.31 -5.77 23.25
C PRO A 337 21.84 -6.08 23.06
N GLN A 338 21.12 -6.19 24.19
CA GLN A 338 19.74 -6.71 24.22
C GLN A 338 18.75 -5.93 23.34
N GLU A 339 18.94 -4.60 23.22
CA GLU A 339 18.06 -3.73 22.41
C GLU A 339 18.18 -4.05 20.93
N VAL A 340 19.41 -4.18 20.42
CA VAL A 340 19.67 -4.61 19.02
C VAL A 340 19.23 -6.04 18.82
N ARG A 341 19.52 -6.96 19.77
CA ARG A 341 19.06 -8.36 19.69
C ARG A 341 17.56 -8.45 19.47
N ARG A 342 16.75 -7.70 20.25
CA ARG A 342 15.29 -7.69 20.14
C ARG A 342 14.80 -7.22 18.77
N LEU A 343 15.56 -6.36 18.13
CA LEU A 343 15.23 -5.84 16.81
C LEU A 343 15.44 -6.89 15.71
N ILE A 344 16.53 -7.67 15.79
CA ILE A 344 17.04 -8.47 14.66
C ILE A 344 16.81 -9.98 14.80
N TYR A 345 16.66 -10.56 16.02
CA TYR A 345 16.55 -12.01 16.18
C TYR A 345 15.28 -12.62 15.56
N THR A 346 14.30 -11.76 15.23
CA THR A 346 13.07 -12.16 14.53
C THR A 346 12.75 -11.22 13.37
N THR A 347 12.02 -11.72 12.39
CA THR A 347 11.48 -10.93 11.29
C THR A 347 10.09 -10.32 11.61
N ASN A 348 9.78 -10.10 12.89
CA ASN A 348 8.47 -9.59 13.32
C ASN A 348 8.04 -8.31 12.61
N SER A 349 8.98 -7.43 12.28
CA SER A 349 8.70 -6.17 11.57
C SER A 349 8.09 -6.44 10.19
N ILE A 350 8.72 -7.30 9.39
CA ILE A 350 8.23 -7.65 8.05
C ILE A 350 7.06 -8.65 8.12
N GLU A 351 7.05 -9.59 9.09
CA GLU A 351 5.90 -10.49 9.29
C GLU A 351 4.63 -9.71 9.64
N GLY A 352 4.74 -8.66 10.46
CA GLY A 352 3.64 -7.76 10.79
C GLY A 352 3.10 -7.03 9.56
N PHE A 353 3.97 -6.56 8.70
CA PHE A 353 3.62 -5.95 7.42
C PHE A 353 2.97 -6.98 6.47
N ASN A 354 3.57 -8.15 6.30
CA ASN A 354 3.04 -9.24 5.47
C ASN A 354 1.65 -9.71 5.93
N ARG A 355 1.40 -9.73 7.25
CA ARG A 355 0.08 -10.04 7.82
C ARG A 355 -0.96 -9.01 7.42
N GLN A 356 -0.60 -7.72 7.41
CA GLN A 356 -1.51 -6.66 6.99
C GLN A 356 -1.79 -6.74 5.48
N LEU A 357 -0.78 -7.00 4.64
CA LEU A 357 -0.99 -7.25 3.21
C LEU A 357 -1.92 -8.44 2.99
N ARG A 358 -1.68 -9.57 3.67
CA ARG A 358 -2.55 -10.76 3.58
C ARG A 358 -3.98 -10.48 4.04
N LYS A 359 -4.19 -9.61 5.02
CA LYS A 359 -5.53 -9.23 5.46
C LYS A 359 -6.32 -8.55 4.34
N VAL A 360 -5.67 -7.66 3.59
CA VAL A 360 -6.27 -6.95 2.44
C VAL A 360 -6.50 -7.90 1.28
N THR A 361 -5.56 -8.80 0.99
CA THR A 361 -5.61 -9.70 -0.17
C THR A 361 -6.41 -10.99 0.08
N LYS A 362 -6.88 -11.23 1.31
CA LYS A 362 -7.58 -12.48 1.70
C LYS A 362 -8.85 -12.73 0.90
N THR A 363 -9.55 -11.69 0.48
CA THR A 363 -10.78 -11.76 -0.31
C THR A 363 -10.52 -12.20 -1.75
N ARG A 364 -9.28 -12.09 -2.23
CA ARG A 364 -8.88 -12.48 -3.59
C ARG A 364 -8.05 -13.74 -3.58
N SER A 365 -8.66 -14.85 -3.97
CA SER A 365 -7.97 -16.14 -4.08
C SER A 365 -6.98 -16.19 -5.26
N VAL A 366 -7.28 -15.49 -6.36
CA VAL A 366 -6.49 -15.44 -7.59
C VAL A 366 -6.49 -14.02 -8.16
N PHE A 367 -5.33 -13.53 -8.58
CA PHE A 367 -5.19 -12.26 -9.28
C PHE A 367 -5.19 -12.49 -10.80
N PRO A 368 -5.84 -11.62 -11.61
CA PRO A 368 -5.88 -11.78 -13.06
C PRO A 368 -4.51 -11.62 -13.72
N THR A 369 -3.65 -10.73 -13.21
CA THR A 369 -2.31 -10.45 -13.74
C THR A 369 -1.34 -10.05 -12.63
N ASP A 370 -0.03 -10.07 -12.91
CA ASP A 370 1.01 -9.56 -11.99
C ASP A 370 0.82 -8.07 -11.70
N ASP A 371 0.43 -7.27 -12.69
CA ASP A 371 0.13 -5.84 -12.52
C ASP A 371 -1.06 -5.61 -11.59
N SER A 372 -2.10 -6.45 -11.68
CA SER A 372 -3.26 -6.40 -10.76
C SER A 372 -2.85 -6.72 -9.32
N LEU A 373 -1.99 -7.71 -9.12
CA LEU A 373 -1.39 -8.02 -7.83
C LEU A 373 -0.55 -6.85 -7.31
N PHE A 374 0.36 -6.32 -8.14
CA PHE A 374 1.26 -5.24 -7.77
C PHE A 374 0.51 -3.95 -7.40
N LYS A 375 -0.52 -3.55 -8.19
CA LYS A 375 -1.39 -2.40 -7.88
C LYS A 375 -2.01 -2.54 -6.48
N MET A 376 -2.59 -3.69 -6.19
CA MET A 376 -3.24 -3.91 -4.91
C MET A 376 -2.25 -3.86 -3.76
N LEU A 377 -1.10 -4.51 -3.90
CA LEU A 377 -0.05 -4.51 -2.88
C LEU A 377 0.49 -3.11 -2.64
N TYR A 378 0.69 -2.32 -3.71
CA TYR A 378 1.12 -0.93 -3.59
C TYR A 378 0.12 -0.07 -2.82
N LEU A 379 -1.16 -0.12 -3.17
CA LEU A 379 -2.19 0.64 -2.47
C LEU A 379 -2.35 0.20 -1.01
N ALA A 380 -2.31 -1.10 -0.75
CA ALA A 380 -2.32 -1.63 0.61
C ALA A 380 -1.09 -1.17 1.41
N MET A 381 0.09 -1.19 0.80
CA MET A 381 1.33 -0.69 1.40
C MET A 381 1.21 0.79 1.77
N VAL A 382 0.72 1.64 0.86
CA VAL A 382 0.51 3.07 1.12
C VAL A 382 -0.42 3.29 2.32
N ASP A 383 -1.52 2.53 2.43
CA ASP A 383 -2.44 2.64 3.57
C ASP A 383 -1.84 2.14 4.90
N ILE A 384 -1.06 1.07 4.84
CA ILE A 384 -0.35 0.52 6.01
C ILE A 384 0.72 1.50 6.50
N THR A 385 1.54 2.05 5.59
CA THR A 385 2.69 2.90 5.93
C THR A 385 2.30 4.29 6.41
N LYS A 386 1.10 4.79 6.09
CA LYS A 386 0.54 6.02 6.69
C LYS A 386 0.55 6.01 8.22
N LYS A 387 0.55 4.82 8.84
CA LYS A 387 0.57 4.65 10.30
C LYS A 387 1.99 4.62 10.88
N TRP A 388 3.02 4.61 10.05
CA TRP A 388 4.42 4.58 10.47
C TRP A 388 4.95 6.01 10.66
N THR A 389 4.42 6.72 11.63
CA THR A 389 4.73 8.14 11.87
C THR A 389 5.89 8.37 12.84
N GLY A 390 6.35 7.32 13.51
CA GLY A 390 7.37 7.39 14.55
C GLY A 390 8.65 6.62 14.21
N ARG A 391 9.66 6.82 15.06
CA ARG A 391 10.89 6.04 15.06
C ARG A 391 10.64 4.67 15.69
N GLN A 392 11.53 3.71 15.42
CA GLN A 392 11.58 2.44 16.14
C GLN A 392 11.75 2.71 17.64
N ARG A 393 11.06 1.91 18.47
CA ARG A 393 11.17 2.00 19.92
C ARG A 393 12.63 1.85 20.36
N ASP A 394 13.03 2.59 21.39
CA ASP A 394 14.37 2.57 21.99
C ASP A 394 15.50 2.94 20.98
N TRP A 395 15.14 3.64 19.88
CA TRP A 395 16.05 3.88 18.76
C TRP A 395 17.34 4.62 19.14
N SER A 396 17.27 5.60 20.03
CA SER A 396 18.48 6.36 20.44
C SER A 396 19.53 5.44 21.05
N MET A 397 19.10 4.44 21.84
CA MET A 397 19.99 3.46 22.43
C MET A 397 20.50 2.46 21.37
N ILE A 398 19.62 1.97 20.50
CA ILE A 398 20.00 1.10 19.39
C ILE A 398 21.02 1.79 18.47
N HIS A 399 20.76 3.02 18.09
CA HIS A 399 21.65 3.81 17.24
C HIS A 399 23.04 3.98 17.88
N ALA A 400 23.11 4.37 19.17
CA ALA A 400 24.37 4.51 19.89
C ALA A 400 25.17 3.18 19.92
N GLN A 401 24.49 2.05 20.12
CA GLN A 401 25.11 0.73 20.08
C GLN A 401 25.63 0.40 18.66
N LEU A 402 24.80 0.60 17.64
CA LEU A 402 25.20 0.36 16.24
C LEU A 402 26.37 1.25 15.82
N SER A 403 26.44 2.50 16.30
CA SER A 403 27.57 3.41 16.02
C SER A 403 28.89 2.90 16.59
N ILE A 404 28.87 2.10 17.65
CA ILE A 404 30.08 1.44 18.20
C ILE A 404 30.45 0.24 17.34
N TYR A 405 29.48 -0.63 16.99
CA TYR A 405 29.75 -1.87 16.25
C TYR A 405 30.11 -1.60 14.79
N PHE A 406 29.61 -0.54 14.19
CA PHE A 406 29.78 -0.18 12.78
C PHE A 406 30.44 1.21 12.61
N ALA A 407 31.35 1.58 13.54
CA ALA A 407 31.97 2.90 13.56
C ALA A 407 32.57 3.33 12.22
N ASP A 408 33.28 2.40 11.53
CA ASP A 408 33.93 2.65 10.24
C ASP A 408 32.94 2.75 9.04
N ARG A 409 31.66 2.51 9.30
CA ARG A 409 30.60 2.44 8.28
C ARG A 409 29.49 3.47 8.50
N MET A 410 29.56 4.22 9.60
CA MET A 410 28.63 5.32 9.83
C MET A 410 28.97 6.47 8.88
N PRO A 411 27.95 7.07 8.22
CA PRO A 411 28.18 8.29 7.46
C PRO A 411 28.60 9.44 8.41
N GLU A 412 29.46 10.32 7.91
CA GLU A 412 29.94 11.53 8.65
C GLU A 412 28.81 12.51 8.98
#